data_ba17d304fc86df5d831ea3e0b45cd73f
#
_entry.id   ba17d304fc86df5d831ea3e0b45cd73f
#
_cell.length_a   1.000
_cell.length_b   1.000
_cell.length_c   1.000
_cell.angle_alpha   90.00
_cell.angle_beta   90.00
_cell.angle_gamma   90.00
#
_symmetry.space_group_name_H-M   'P 1'
#
loop_
_entity.id
_entity.type
_entity.pdbx_description
1 polymer ?
#
loop_
_entity_poly.entity_id
_entity_poly.type
_entity_poly.pdbx_seq_one_letter_code
_entity_poly.pdbx_strand_id
1 'polypeptide(L)'
;MTAYVGVGSVVSLSVTAAASATTPWIDQKTQYLRCVAIGASAIHVNSSQFAPTGNSPHSTNATGGLTATAQDFVVTREQPIVIGLNQVCSQTVVAITTGTQTEIDFPEGTGSQFVVGQAVSLYVDNAADGTSQTGFAASVRDVGISTVYTGNGVDGYFATRVGIDTNTQECPAYLGFGTAFAQLRGNFKVAGICAAGSGSGTLLVQQVQVVGG
;
A
#
# COMPACT_ATOMS: atom_id res chain seq x y z
N MET A 1 -3.66 27.66 12.20
CA MET A 1 -4.53 27.11 11.12
C MET A 1 -3.72 26.01 10.43
N THR A 2 -4.19 24.76 10.48
CA THR A 2 -3.47 23.64 9.86
C THR A 2 -3.74 23.65 8.37
N ALA A 3 -2.71 23.76 7.55
CA ALA A 3 -2.83 23.68 6.11
C ALA A 3 -2.48 22.26 5.61
N TYR A 4 -3.17 21.82 4.56
CA TYR A 4 -2.92 20.53 3.90
C TYR A 4 -2.49 20.77 2.45
N VAL A 5 -1.42 20.11 2.06
CA VAL A 5 -0.96 20.11 0.67
C VAL A 5 -1.18 18.72 0.08
N GLY A 6 -1.80 18.66 -1.10
CA GLY A 6 -2.01 17.38 -1.82
C GLY A 6 -0.70 16.78 -2.30
N VAL A 7 -0.56 15.48 -2.15
CA VAL A 7 0.60 14.71 -2.60
C VAL A 7 0.12 13.61 -3.54
N GLY A 8 0.57 13.65 -4.78
CA GLY A 8 0.16 12.70 -5.81
C GLY A 8 -1.23 12.96 -6.39
N SER A 9 -1.73 11.99 -7.14
CA SER A 9 -3.00 12.08 -7.84
C SER A 9 -4.19 11.85 -6.92
N VAL A 10 -5.33 12.42 -7.25
CA VAL A 10 -6.61 12.10 -6.63
C VAL A 10 -7.10 10.76 -7.18
N VAL A 11 -7.49 9.85 -6.30
CA VAL A 11 -8.17 8.60 -6.66
C VAL A 11 -9.67 8.78 -6.50
N SER A 12 -10.41 8.40 -7.52
CA SER A 12 -11.86 8.49 -7.57
C SER A 12 -12.48 7.10 -7.43
N LEU A 13 -13.41 6.94 -6.50
CA LEU A 13 -14.13 5.70 -6.23
C LEU A 13 -15.64 5.94 -6.37
N SER A 14 -16.27 5.26 -7.32
CA SER A 14 -17.73 5.25 -7.44
C SER A 14 -18.34 4.35 -6.36
N VAL A 15 -19.28 4.87 -5.60
CA VAL A 15 -19.89 4.19 -4.44
C VAL A 15 -21.41 4.21 -4.54
N THR A 16 -22.05 3.17 -4.01
CA THR A 16 -23.51 3.05 -3.93
C THR A 16 -23.93 2.67 -2.51
N ALA A 17 -25.21 2.72 -2.20
CA ALA A 17 -25.73 2.25 -0.93
C ALA A 17 -25.92 0.71 -0.87
N ALA A 18 -25.84 0.01 -2.02
CA ALA A 18 -26.10 -1.42 -2.11
C ALA A 18 -24.88 -2.26 -1.70
N ALA A 19 -23.67 -1.80 -2.01
CA ALA A 19 -22.44 -2.54 -1.73
C ALA A 19 -21.26 -1.59 -1.52
N SER A 20 -20.35 -2.00 -0.64
CA SER A 20 -19.05 -1.33 -0.46
C SER A 20 -18.19 -1.51 -1.72
N ALA A 21 -17.58 -0.43 -2.18
CA ALA A 21 -16.58 -0.42 -3.25
C ALA A 21 -15.21 -0.14 -2.67
N THR A 22 -14.15 -0.59 -3.33
CA THR A 22 -12.76 -0.37 -2.89
C THR A 22 -11.91 0.23 -4.00
N THR A 23 -10.92 1.04 -3.63
CA THR A 23 -9.86 1.47 -4.54
C THR A 23 -8.95 0.29 -4.89
N PRO A 24 -8.17 0.36 -5.98
CA PRO A 24 -6.94 -0.42 -6.08
C PRO A 24 -6.01 -0.11 -4.90
N TRP A 25 -4.97 -0.91 -4.73
CA TRP A 25 -3.90 -0.57 -3.80
C TRP A 25 -3.20 0.72 -4.27
N ILE A 26 -2.86 1.58 -3.33
CA ILE A 26 -2.26 2.89 -3.58
C ILE A 26 -0.96 2.97 -2.80
N ASP A 27 0.13 3.37 -3.45
CA ASP A 27 1.40 3.60 -2.78
C ASP A 27 1.26 4.67 -1.71
N GLN A 28 1.68 4.35 -0.50
CA GLN A 28 1.64 5.29 0.59
C GLN A 28 2.81 6.27 0.51
N LYS A 29 2.50 7.54 0.35
CA LYS A 29 3.48 8.64 0.33
C LYS A 29 3.39 9.55 1.54
N THR A 30 2.26 9.53 2.25
CA THR A 30 2.00 10.37 3.41
C THR A 30 1.23 9.60 4.48
N GLN A 31 1.15 10.18 5.68
CA GLN A 31 0.39 9.62 6.80
C GLN A 31 -1.07 10.07 6.84
N TYR A 32 -1.51 10.88 5.89
CA TYR A 32 -2.84 11.48 5.91
C TYR A 32 -3.55 11.34 4.57
N LEU A 33 -4.84 11.02 4.63
CA LEU A 33 -5.75 10.97 3.50
C LEU A 33 -6.83 12.03 3.68
N ARG A 34 -7.02 12.87 2.70
CA ARG A 34 -8.19 13.74 2.58
C ARG A 34 -9.25 13.01 1.76
N CYS A 35 -10.44 12.85 2.33
CA CYS A 35 -11.58 12.23 1.69
C CYS A 35 -12.68 13.29 1.46
N VAL A 36 -13.26 13.29 0.25
CA VAL A 36 -14.32 14.22 -0.16
C VAL A 36 -15.44 13.44 -0.82
N ALA A 37 -16.69 13.66 -0.40
CA ALA A 37 -17.87 13.07 -1.02
C ALA A 37 -18.44 14.00 -2.10
N ILE A 38 -18.83 13.44 -3.25
CA ILE A 38 -19.50 14.13 -4.34
C ILE A 38 -20.75 13.33 -4.74
N GLY A 39 -21.87 14.02 -4.93
CA GLY A 39 -23.13 13.42 -5.38
C GLY A 39 -23.96 12.81 -4.25
N ALA A 40 -23.40 11.98 -3.39
CA ALA A 40 -24.07 11.44 -2.22
C ALA A 40 -24.10 12.45 -1.07
N SER A 41 -25.11 12.37 -0.20
CA SER A 41 -25.20 13.21 1.00
C SER A 41 -24.16 12.78 2.06
N ALA A 42 -23.91 11.48 2.18
CA ALA A 42 -22.90 10.92 3.07
C ALA A 42 -22.33 9.63 2.50
N ILE A 43 -21.03 9.41 2.72
CA ILE A 43 -20.28 8.19 2.37
C ILE A 43 -19.56 7.73 3.63
N HIS A 44 -19.73 6.47 4.01
CA HIS A 44 -18.93 5.83 5.04
C HIS A 44 -17.63 5.34 4.42
N VAL A 45 -16.51 5.56 5.10
CA VAL A 45 -15.17 5.33 4.58
C VAL A 45 -14.35 4.53 5.59
N ASN A 46 -13.70 3.48 5.11
CA ASN A 46 -12.73 2.68 5.84
C ASN A 46 -11.40 2.64 5.07
N SER A 47 -10.28 2.47 5.75
CA SER A 47 -8.96 2.36 5.12
C SER A 47 -8.13 1.27 5.79
N SER A 48 -7.30 0.58 5.02
CA SER A 48 -6.38 -0.43 5.54
C SER A 48 -5.06 -0.44 4.78
N GLN A 49 -3.98 -0.67 5.52
CA GLN A 49 -2.64 -0.92 5.00
C GLN A 49 -2.30 -2.42 5.00
N PHE A 50 -3.22 -3.27 5.49
CA PHE A 50 -3.01 -4.70 5.62
C PHE A 50 -3.83 -5.46 4.59
N ALA A 51 -3.19 -6.44 3.96
CA ALA A 51 -3.88 -7.42 3.16
C ALA A 51 -4.80 -8.27 4.07
N PRO A 52 -5.98 -8.68 3.58
CA PRO A 52 -6.83 -9.60 4.32
C PRO A 52 -6.06 -10.88 4.66
N THR A 53 -6.14 -11.33 5.91
CA THR A 53 -5.51 -12.57 6.36
C THR A 53 -6.01 -13.77 5.53
N GLY A 54 -5.09 -14.53 4.96
CA GLY A 54 -5.38 -15.76 4.21
C GLY A 54 -5.55 -15.59 2.71
N ASN A 55 -5.48 -14.37 2.20
CA ASN A 55 -5.47 -14.12 0.77
C ASN A 55 -4.18 -13.39 0.40
N SER A 56 -3.39 -13.98 -0.48
CA SER A 56 -2.37 -13.20 -1.18
C SER A 56 -3.04 -11.99 -1.81
N PRO A 57 -2.53 -10.76 -1.62
CA PRO A 57 -3.06 -9.58 -2.31
C PRO A 57 -3.04 -9.73 -3.83
N HIS A 58 -2.23 -10.66 -4.32
CA HIS A 58 -2.13 -11.03 -5.73
C HIS A 58 -3.24 -12.01 -6.17
N SER A 59 -3.98 -12.61 -5.25
CA SER A 59 -5.15 -13.41 -5.61
C SER A 59 -6.26 -12.49 -6.12
N THR A 60 -6.57 -12.59 -7.39
CA THR A 60 -7.73 -11.95 -8.03
C THR A 60 -9.06 -12.40 -7.40
N ASN A 61 -9.02 -13.40 -6.52
CA ASN A 61 -10.14 -13.98 -5.80
C ASN A 61 -10.15 -13.62 -4.30
N ALA A 62 -9.50 -12.54 -3.89
CA ALA A 62 -9.58 -12.04 -2.52
C ALA A 62 -11.02 -11.57 -2.20
N THR A 63 -11.90 -12.52 -1.95
CA THR A 63 -13.29 -12.31 -1.49
C THR A 63 -13.39 -11.73 -0.07
N GLY A 64 -12.25 -11.49 0.58
CA GLY A 64 -12.15 -10.79 1.86
C GLY A 64 -11.64 -9.37 1.71
N GLY A 65 -12.18 -8.60 0.76
CA GLY A 65 -11.79 -7.22 0.53
C GLY A 65 -12.10 -6.32 1.73
N LEU A 66 -11.35 -5.24 1.88
CA LEU A 66 -11.70 -4.16 2.78
C LEU A 66 -13.14 -3.72 2.47
N THR A 67 -13.98 -3.63 3.49
CA THR A 67 -15.37 -3.17 3.37
C THR A 67 -15.58 -1.92 4.22
N ALA A 68 -16.41 -1.01 3.76
CA ALA A 68 -16.94 0.09 4.56
C ALA A 68 -18.33 -0.28 5.09
N THR A 69 -18.62 0.12 6.30
CA THR A 69 -19.89 -0.14 7.02
C THR A 69 -20.44 1.17 7.58
N ALA A 70 -21.67 1.15 8.06
CA ALA A 70 -22.31 2.31 8.68
C ALA A 70 -21.65 2.77 9.99
N GLN A 71 -20.72 2.01 10.57
CA GLN A 71 -19.94 2.37 11.75
C GLN A 71 -18.62 3.05 11.45
N ASP A 72 -18.20 3.12 10.17
CA ASP A 72 -16.93 3.71 9.76
C ASP A 72 -17.03 5.25 9.67
N PHE A 73 -15.89 5.90 9.37
CA PHE A 73 -15.84 7.35 9.22
C PHE A 73 -16.85 7.88 8.21
N VAL A 74 -17.53 8.97 8.54
CA VAL A 74 -18.52 9.59 7.67
C VAL A 74 -17.93 10.81 6.98
N VAL A 75 -17.98 10.80 5.65
CA VAL A 75 -17.67 11.95 4.81
C VAL A 75 -18.96 12.49 4.25
N THR A 76 -19.26 13.75 4.51
CA THR A 76 -20.41 14.43 3.89
C THR A 76 -19.95 15.33 2.75
N ARG A 77 -20.91 15.72 1.91
CA ARG A 77 -20.65 16.64 0.78
C ARG A 77 -20.03 17.96 1.23
N GLU A 78 -20.39 18.42 2.42
CA GLU A 78 -20.00 19.74 2.94
C GLU A 78 -18.80 19.68 3.89
N GLN A 79 -18.47 18.48 4.39
CA GLN A 79 -17.40 18.30 5.37
C GLN A 79 -16.43 17.21 4.91
N PRO A 80 -15.36 17.59 4.19
CA PRO A 80 -14.24 16.69 3.95
C PRO A 80 -13.62 16.26 5.26
N ILE A 81 -13.18 15.01 5.33
CA ILE A 81 -12.43 14.51 6.48
C ILE A 81 -10.98 14.22 6.11
N VAL A 82 -10.12 14.24 7.13
CA VAL A 82 -8.74 13.77 7.04
C VAL A 82 -8.60 12.54 7.94
N ILE A 83 -8.18 11.44 7.36
CA ILE A 83 -7.95 10.15 8.05
C ILE A 83 -6.45 9.97 8.20
N GLY A 84 -6.00 9.60 9.41
CA GLY A 84 -4.63 9.19 9.66
C GLY A 84 -4.39 7.75 9.17
N LEU A 85 -3.26 7.53 8.51
CA LEU A 85 -2.69 6.22 8.24
C LEU A 85 -1.54 5.95 9.21
N ASN A 86 -1.10 4.69 9.30
CA ASN A 86 0.14 4.36 9.99
C ASN A 86 1.34 5.01 9.28
N GLN A 87 2.52 4.90 9.91
CA GLN A 87 3.75 5.45 9.37
C GLN A 87 4.00 5.00 7.91
N VAL A 88 4.51 5.91 7.10
CA VAL A 88 4.98 5.60 5.76
C VAL A 88 6.18 4.67 5.86
N CYS A 89 6.06 3.48 5.28
CA CYS A 89 7.15 2.52 5.17
C CYS A 89 7.74 2.57 3.75
N SER A 90 9.02 2.85 3.67
CA SER A 90 9.75 2.85 2.40
C SER A 90 11.21 2.55 2.68
N GLN A 91 11.74 1.49 2.07
CA GLN A 91 13.09 1.02 2.37
C GLN A 91 13.81 0.57 1.09
N THR A 92 15.08 0.98 0.95
CA THR A 92 15.94 0.55 -0.15
C THR A 92 16.21 -0.95 -0.04
N VAL A 93 16.16 -1.62 -1.18
CA VAL A 93 16.41 -3.07 -1.30
C VAL A 93 17.82 -3.27 -1.85
N VAL A 94 18.58 -4.19 -1.25
CA VAL A 94 19.95 -4.52 -1.68
C VAL A 94 20.06 -5.88 -2.35
N ALA A 95 19.15 -6.80 -2.06
CA ALA A 95 19.09 -8.08 -2.76
C ALA A 95 17.66 -8.63 -2.76
N ILE A 96 17.37 -9.48 -3.74
CA ILE A 96 16.11 -10.21 -3.87
C ILE A 96 16.47 -11.65 -4.18
N THR A 97 16.01 -12.56 -3.33
CA THR A 97 16.20 -14.01 -3.51
C THR A 97 14.85 -14.65 -3.78
N THR A 98 14.79 -15.42 -4.84
CA THR A 98 13.57 -16.15 -5.21
C THR A 98 13.63 -17.60 -4.71
N GLY A 99 12.48 -18.12 -4.33
CA GLY A 99 12.34 -19.48 -3.82
C GLY A 99 10.86 -19.83 -3.73
N THR A 100 10.49 -20.65 -2.75
CA THR A 100 9.07 -20.88 -2.39
C THR A 100 8.40 -19.59 -1.95
N GLN A 101 9.19 -18.66 -1.46
CA GLN A 101 8.85 -17.33 -1.04
C GLN A 101 9.93 -16.39 -1.56
N THR A 102 9.56 -15.21 -2.01
CA THR A 102 10.53 -14.17 -2.37
C THR A 102 11.01 -13.47 -1.12
N GLU A 103 12.32 -13.45 -0.92
CA GLU A 103 12.97 -12.76 0.19
C GLU A 103 13.62 -11.47 -0.30
N ILE A 104 13.45 -10.40 0.46
CA ILE A 104 13.96 -9.05 0.16
C ILE A 104 14.89 -8.64 1.27
N ASP A 105 16.13 -8.34 0.91
CA ASP A 105 17.16 -7.88 1.83
C ASP A 105 17.28 -6.35 1.80
N PHE A 106 17.41 -5.76 2.97
CA PHE A 106 17.69 -4.35 3.19
C PHE A 106 19.16 -4.13 3.56
N PRO A 107 19.67 -2.90 3.48
CA PRO A 107 21.04 -2.60 3.93
C PRO A 107 21.26 -3.06 5.37
N GLU A 108 22.45 -3.60 5.63
CA GLU A 108 22.83 -4.10 6.95
C GLU A 108 22.63 -3.03 8.04
N GLY A 109 22.12 -3.44 9.18
CA GLY A 109 21.87 -2.57 10.33
C GLY A 109 20.65 -1.65 10.22
N THR A 110 19.92 -1.64 9.10
CA THR A 110 18.73 -0.79 8.96
C THR A 110 17.47 -1.36 9.61
N GLY A 111 17.44 -2.67 9.87
CA GLY A 111 16.22 -3.37 10.32
C GLY A 111 15.13 -3.38 9.26
N SER A 112 13.94 -3.81 9.64
CA SER A 112 12.75 -3.75 8.79
C SER A 112 11.72 -2.78 9.35
N GLN A 113 11.21 -1.90 8.50
CA GLN A 113 10.09 -1.00 8.82
C GLN A 113 8.73 -1.67 8.60
N PHE A 114 8.72 -2.86 8.02
CA PHE A 114 7.51 -3.57 7.63
C PHE A 114 7.08 -4.57 8.68
N VAL A 115 5.77 -4.86 8.70
CA VAL A 115 5.17 -5.86 9.58
C VAL A 115 4.41 -6.92 8.76
N VAL A 116 4.27 -8.11 9.32
CA VAL A 116 3.53 -9.21 8.68
C VAL A 116 2.10 -8.79 8.36
N GLY A 117 1.63 -9.13 7.17
CA GLY A 117 0.31 -8.77 6.66
C GLY A 117 0.24 -7.39 5.99
N GLN A 118 1.27 -6.56 6.10
CA GLN A 118 1.30 -5.27 5.43
C GLN A 118 1.35 -5.43 3.91
N ALA A 119 0.53 -4.67 3.19
CA ALA A 119 0.55 -4.61 1.74
C ALA A 119 1.70 -3.72 1.27
N VAL A 120 2.44 -4.19 0.28
CA VAL A 120 3.63 -3.51 -0.24
C VAL A 120 3.72 -3.62 -1.76
N SER A 121 4.51 -2.73 -2.36
CA SER A 121 4.95 -2.81 -3.75
C SER A 121 6.46 -2.71 -3.83
N LEU A 122 7.06 -3.56 -4.64
CA LEU A 122 8.48 -3.54 -4.96
C LEU A 122 8.71 -2.78 -6.26
N TYR A 123 9.52 -1.74 -6.20
CA TYR A 123 9.96 -0.94 -7.34
C TYR A 123 11.42 -1.24 -7.62
N VAL A 124 11.72 -1.52 -8.88
CA VAL A 124 13.10 -1.62 -9.37
C VAL A 124 13.25 -0.63 -10.51
N ASP A 125 14.15 0.32 -10.34
CA ASP A 125 14.50 1.28 -11.37
C ASP A 125 15.85 0.89 -11.99
N ASN A 126 15.86 0.69 -13.29
CA ASN A 126 17.05 0.33 -14.06
C ASN A 126 17.50 1.51 -14.92
N ALA A 127 17.65 2.66 -14.30
CA ALA A 127 17.91 3.92 -14.98
C ALA A 127 19.27 3.99 -15.70
N ALA A 128 20.18 3.02 -15.51
CA ALA A 128 21.57 3.21 -15.92
C ALA A 128 21.91 2.67 -17.31
N ASP A 129 21.19 1.71 -17.85
CA ASP A 129 21.55 1.08 -19.14
C ASP A 129 20.47 1.13 -20.22
N GLY A 130 19.33 1.75 -19.94
CA GLY A 130 18.22 1.84 -20.89
C GLY A 130 17.59 0.47 -21.23
N THR A 131 18.07 -0.61 -20.66
CA THR A 131 17.49 -1.91 -20.76
C THR A 131 16.45 -2.04 -19.67
N SER A 132 15.21 -1.79 -20.01
CA SER A 132 14.06 -2.19 -19.21
C SER A 132 14.25 -3.67 -18.83
N GLN A 133 14.57 -3.95 -17.58
CA GLN A 133 14.42 -5.30 -17.05
C GLN A 133 12.91 -5.58 -17.02
N THR A 134 12.42 -6.05 -18.14
CA THR A 134 11.01 -6.19 -18.50
C THR A 134 10.21 -7.16 -17.62
N GLY A 135 10.77 -7.66 -16.56
CA GLY A 135 10.09 -8.51 -15.59
C GLY A 135 9.76 -7.85 -14.26
N PHE A 136 10.48 -6.81 -13.88
CA PHE A 136 10.43 -6.29 -12.50
C PHE A 136 9.41 -5.19 -12.26
N ALA A 137 9.32 -4.21 -13.15
CA ALA A 137 8.59 -2.98 -12.84
C ALA A 137 7.06 -3.13 -12.88
N ALA A 138 6.55 -4.17 -13.53
CA ALA A 138 5.12 -4.31 -13.76
C ALA A 138 4.44 -5.38 -12.90
N SER A 139 5.17 -6.36 -12.36
CA SER A 139 4.60 -7.58 -11.83
C SER A 139 4.57 -7.70 -10.32
N VAL A 140 5.36 -6.92 -9.58
CA VAL A 140 5.42 -7.03 -8.11
C VAL A 140 4.77 -5.83 -7.47
N ARG A 141 3.47 -5.72 -7.68
CA ARG A 141 2.63 -4.75 -7.00
C ARG A 141 1.63 -5.47 -6.13
N ASP A 142 1.28 -4.83 -5.01
CA ASP A 142 0.15 -5.23 -4.20
C ASP A 142 0.32 -6.61 -3.55
N VAL A 143 1.51 -6.93 -3.08
CA VAL A 143 1.81 -8.15 -2.35
C VAL A 143 1.80 -7.92 -0.85
N GLY A 144 1.65 -8.99 -0.07
CA GLY A 144 1.71 -8.93 1.39
C GLY A 144 3.09 -9.29 1.93
N ILE A 145 3.47 -8.70 3.05
CA ILE A 145 4.58 -9.19 3.86
C ILE A 145 4.11 -10.46 4.56
N SER A 146 4.73 -11.56 4.25
CA SER A 146 4.43 -12.87 4.86
C SER A 146 5.32 -13.18 6.05
N THR A 147 6.56 -12.70 6.05
CA THR A 147 7.53 -12.95 7.11
C THR A 147 8.41 -11.72 7.34
N VAL A 148 8.69 -11.44 8.59
CA VAL A 148 9.75 -10.51 9.00
C VAL A 148 10.80 -11.34 9.73
N TYR A 149 12.00 -11.39 9.17
CA TYR A 149 13.09 -12.13 9.79
C TYR A 149 13.68 -11.32 10.93
N THR A 150 13.62 -11.86 12.14
CA THR A 150 14.34 -11.33 13.30
C THR A 150 15.70 -12.01 13.31
N GLY A 151 16.75 -11.27 13.10
CA GLY A 151 18.12 -11.79 13.11
C GLY A 151 18.40 -12.60 14.38
N ASN A 152 19.04 -13.74 14.23
CA ASN A 152 19.34 -14.67 15.33
C ASN A 152 20.58 -14.27 16.15
N GLY A 153 21.17 -13.13 15.87
CA GLY A 153 22.35 -12.63 16.62
C GLY A 153 23.64 -13.44 16.42
N VAL A 154 23.60 -14.57 15.69
CA VAL A 154 24.77 -15.44 15.52
C VAL A 154 25.69 -14.93 14.42
N ASP A 155 25.16 -14.29 13.40
CA ASP A 155 25.91 -13.80 12.25
C ASP A 155 26.05 -12.26 12.19
N GLY A 156 25.65 -11.55 13.25
CA GLY A 156 25.70 -10.09 13.28
C GLY A 156 24.65 -9.38 12.42
N TYR A 157 23.80 -10.14 11.73
CA TYR A 157 22.72 -9.60 10.91
C TYR A 157 21.49 -9.33 11.77
N PHE A 158 21.19 -8.07 11.98
CA PHE A 158 19.92 -7.65 12.58
C PHE A 158 18.86 -7.62 11.48
N ALA A 159 17.71 -8.24 11.73
CA ALA A 159 16.42 -8.15 11.02
C ALA A 159 16.41 -7.25 9.76
N THR A 160 17.20 -7.63 8.77
CA THR A 160 17.38 -6.84 7.53
C THR A 160 16.63 -7.46 6.36
N ARG A 161 15.75 -8.42 6.63
CA ARG A 161 15.08 -9.21 5.60
C ARG A 161 13.59 -9.33 5.87
N VAL A 162 12.81 -9.31 4.80
CA VAL A 162 11.39 -9.67 4.81
C VAL A 162 11.09 -10.66 3.70
N GLY A 163 10.11 -11.53 3.93
CA GLY A 163 9.51 -12.35 2.90
C GLY A 163 8.25 -11.69 2.38
N ILE A 164 8.05 -11.69 1.07
CA ILE A 164 6.83 -11.24 0.43
C ILE A 164 6.09 -12.43 -0.19
N ASP A 165 4.77 -12.32 -0.25
CA ASP A 165 3.89 -13.37 -0.77
C ASP A 165 3.85 -13.32 -2.30
N THR A 166 4.94 -13.73 -2.94
CA THR A 166 5.04 -13.94 -4.38
C THR A 166 5.67 -15.28 -4.68
N ASN A 167 5.35 -15.83 -5.84
CA ASN A 167 6.03 -17.02 -6.34
C ASN A 167 7.25 -16.66 -7.21
N THR A 168 8.07 -17.66 -7.52
CA THR A 168 9.32 -17.50 -8.28
C THR A 168 9.15 -17.00 -9.71
N GLN A 169 7.95 -17.06 -10.28
CA GLN A 169 7.68 -16.63 -11.67
C GLN A 169 7.42 -15.13 -11.74
N GLU A 170 6.95 -14.54 -10.66
CA GLU A 170 6.52 -13.14 -10.62
C GLU A 170 7.62 -12.19 -10.17
N CYS A 171 8.61 -12.70 -9.45
CA CYS A 171 9.74 -11.93 -8.97
C CYS A 171 11.04 -12.66 -9.28
N PRO A 172 11.70 -12.38 -10.39
CA PRO A 172 12.99 -12.99 -10.71
C PRO A 172 14.06 -12.60 -9.70
N ALA A 173 15.00 -13.53 -9.45
CA ALA A 173 16.13 -13.29 -8.57
C ALA A 173 16.95 -12.12 -9.06
N TYR A 174 17.36 -11.26 -8.15
CA TYR A 174 18.22 -10.14 -8.43
C TYR A 174 19.36 -10.10 -7.42
N LEU A 175 20.56 -10.30 -7.90
CA LEU A 175 21.77 -10.31 -7.11
C LEU A 175 22.71 -9.20 -7.62
N GLY A 176 22.79 -8.13 -6.86
CA GLY A 176 23.77 -7.08 -7.06
C GLY A 176 23.26 -5.87 -7.86
N PHE A 177 23.36 -4.74 -7.23
CA PHE A 177 22.97 -3.44 -7.77
C PHE A 177 24.22 -2.69 -8.26
N GLY A 178 24.70 -2.97 -9.45
CA GLY A 178 25.75 -2.13 -10.03
C GLY A 178 25.26 -0.70 -10.23
N THR A 179 24.04 -0.53 -10.71
CA THR A 179 23.45 0.75 -11.10
C THR A 179 21.92 0.82 -10.95
N ALA A 180 21.26 -0.26 -10.57
CA ALA A 180 19.82 -0.28 -10.36
C ALA A 180 19.46 0.16 -8.94
N PHE A 181 18.37 0.89 -8.80
CA PHE A 181 17.76 1.25 -7.53
C PHE A 181 16.51 0.41 -7.30
N ALA A 182 16.43 -0.25 -6.16
CA ALA A 182 15.23 -0.98 -5.76
C ALA A 182 14.69 -0.47 -4.41
N GLN A 183 13.39 -0.39 -4.29
CA GLN A 183 12.71 0.10 -3.11
C GLN A 183 11.43 -0.69 -2.84
N LEU A 184 11.25 -1.12 -1.59
CA LEU A 184 9.99 -1.66 -1.10
C LEU A 184 9.19 -0.54 -0.43
N ARG A 185 7.93 -0.38 -0.82
CA ARG A 185 7.03 0.67 -0.31
C ARG A 185 5.75 0.08 0.23
N GLY A 186 5.26 0.63 1.34
CA GLY A 186 3.95 0.30 1.88
C GLY A 186 2.81 0.84 1.02
N ASN A 187 1.70 0.08 0.98
CA ASN A 187 0.49 0.43 0.26
C ASN A 187 -0.69 0.56 1.21
N PHE A 188 -1.77 1.17 0.73
CA PHE A 188 -3.06 1.19 1.40
C PHE A 188 -4.22 1.04 0.41
N LYS A 189 -5.39 0.65 0.93
CA LYS A 189 -6.68 0.68 0.23
C LYS A 189 -7.68 1.52 0.99
N VAL A 190 -8.65 2.05 0.27
CA VAL A 190 -9.82 2.73 0.83
C VAL A 190 -11.07 2.05 0.33
N ALA A 191 -12.00 1.79 1.24
CA ALA A 191 -13.35 1.34 0.94
C ALA A 191 -14.36 2.44 1.21
N GLY A 192 -15.42 2.48 0.43
CA GLY A 192 -16.53 3.42 0.60
C GLY A 192 -17.89 2.78 0.34
N ILE A 193 -18.90 3.20 1.09
CA ILE A 193 -20.30 2.88 0.87
C ILE A 193 -21.16 4.11 1.13
N CYS A 194 -22.15 4.37 0.30
CA CYS A 194 -23.09 5.45 0.58
C CYS A 194 -23.98 5.12 1.78
N ALA A 195 -24.29 6.12 2.60
CA ALA A 195 -25.28 5.98 3.64
C ALA A 195 -26.64 5.57 3.05
N ALA A 196 -27.45 4.85 3.83
CA ALA A 196 -28.79 4.43 3.43
C ALA A 196 -29.62 5.65 2.99
N GLY A 197 -30.26 5.54 1.84
CA GLY A 197 -31.03 6.64 1.25
C GLY A 197 -30.26 7.70 0.48
N SER A 198 -28.89 7.63 0.46
CA SER A 198 -28.04 8.59 -0.26
C SER A 198 -27.87 8.27 -1.75
N GLY A 199 -28.40 7.13 -2.23
CA GLY A 199 -28.29 6.74 -3.64
C GLY A 199 -26.88 6.31 -4.03
N SER A 200 -26.29 7.06 -4.94
CA SER A 200 -24.91 6.84 -5.42
C SER A 200 -24.09 8.12 -5.35
N GLY A 201 -22.77 7.98 -5.31
CA GLY A 201 -21.86 9.10 -5.27
C GLY A 201 -20.44 8.70 -5.66
N THR A 202 -19.55 9.67 -5.53
CA THR A 202 -18.11 9.50 -5.76
C THR A 202 -17.35 9.92 -4.51
N LEU A 203 -16.49 9.03 -4.03
CA LEU A 203 -15.50 9.35 -3.01
C LEU A 203 -14.20 9.73 -3.70
N LEU A 204 -13.73 10.94 -3.46
CA LEU A 204 -12.39 11.39 -3.86
C LEU A 204 -11.44 11.18 -2.69
N VAL A 205 -10.33 10.48 -2.95
CA VAL A 205 -9.28 10.21 -1.97
C VAL A 205 -7.98 10.82 -2.47
N GLN A 206 -7.36 11.65 -1.65
CA GLN A 206 -6.08 12.29 -1.94
C GLN A 206 -5.15 12.15 -0.74
N GLN A 207 -3.92 11.73 -0.98
CA GLN A 207 -2.87 11.82 0.03
C GLN A 207 -2.53 13.29 0.29
N VAL A 208 -2.39 13.66 1.55
CA VAL A 208 -2.08 15.05 1.92
C VAL A 208 -0.97 15.06 2.97
N GLN A 209 -0.20 16.13 2.96
CA GLN A 209 0.81 16.42 3.96
C GLN A 209 0.36 17.62 4.80
N VAL A 210 0.57 17.54 6.11
CA VAL A 210 0.36 18.66 7.01
C VAL A 210 1.52 19.63 6.89
N VAL A 211 1.22 20.90 6.60
CA VAL A 211 2.23 21.94 6.44
C VAL A 211 2.00 22.99 7.52
N GLY A 212 3.01 23.16 8.37
CA GLY A 212 3.12 24.24 9.34
C GLY A 212 2.16 24.14 10.54
N GLY A 213 2.68 24.27 11.69
CA GLY A 213 2.06 24.66 12.94
C GLY A 213 2.91 25.74 13.55
#